data_599f95800ee72caa3536e598be7ca0b5
#
_entry.id   599f95800ee72caa3536e598be7ca0b5
#
_cell.length_a   1.000
_cell.length_b   1.000
_cell.length_c   1.000
_cell.angle_alpha   90.00
_cell.angle_beta   90.00
_cell.angle_gamma   90.00
#
_symmetry.space_group_name_H-M   'P 1'
#
loop_
_entity.id
_entity.type
_entity.pdbx_description
1 polymer ?
#
loop_
_entity_poly.entity_id
_entity_poly.type
_entity_poly.pdbx_seq_one_letter_code
_entity_poly.pdbx_strand_id
1 'polypeptide(L)'
;MAQNPVVTIQMKDGEIIKAELYPEVAPNTVNNFISLILKGYYNGLIFHRVINGFMIQGGCPDGTGMGGPGYSIAGEFAQNGFENELKHTPGVLSMARSMMPDSAGSQFFIMHKTSPHLDGAYAAFGKVIEGMEVVNRIAETNTDYSDRPLEDQVMQTVTVDTFGVDYPEPEK
;
A
#
# COMPACT_ATOMS: atom_id res chain seq x y z
N MET A 1 24.33 4.90 -7.98
CA MET A 1 22.88 4.72 -8.12
C MET A 1 22.18 4.92 -6.79
N ALA A 2 21.07 5.62 -6.80
CA ALA A 2 20.30 5.80 -5.58
C ALA A 2 19.66 4.47 -5.17
N GLN A 3 19.68 4.19 -3.88
CA GLN A 3 19.05 3.02 -3.33
C GLN A 3 17.54 3.28 -3.24
N ASN A 4 16.70 2.30 -3.58
CA ASN A 4 15.25 2.43 -3.48
C ASN A 4 14.83 2.62 -2.02
N PRO A 5 13.82 3.46 -1.76
CA PRO A 5 13.35 3.67 -0.40
C PRO A 5 12.76 2.39 0.20
N VAL A 6 12.94 2.23 1.52
CA VAL A 6 12.43 1.09 2.26
C VAL A 6 11.48 1.59 3.35
N VAL A 7 10.25 1.10 3.29
CA VAL A 7 9.19 1.39 4.27
C VAL A 7 9.24 0.33 5.37
N THR A 8 9.09 0.77 6.63
CA THR A 8 8.92 -0.13 7.77
C THR A 8 7.55 0.12 8.38
N ILE A 9 6.72 -0.92 8.39
CA ILE A 9 5.42 -0.91 9.08
C ILE A 9 5.58 -1.72 10.36
N GLN A 10 5.47 -1.04 11.50
CA GLN A 10 5.48 -1.73 12.80
C GLN A 10 4.04 -1.86 13.28
N MET A 11 3.60 -3.10 13.44
CA MET A 11 2.26 -3.38 13.94
C MET A 11 2.19 -3.14 15.45
N LYS A 12 0.99 -2.96 15.97
CA LYS A 12 0.75 -2.66 17.39
C LYS A 12 1.35 -3.72 18.32
N ASP A 13 1.40 -4.97 17.88
CA ASP A 13 1.99 -6.07 18.65
C ASP A 13 3.51 -6.19 18.54
N GLY A 14 4.14 -5.29 17.76
CA GLY A 14 5.59 -5.26 17.57
C GLY A 14 6.09 -5.97 16.32
N GLU A 15 5.23 -6.67 15.60
CA GLU A 15 5.62 -7.33 14.35
C GLU A 15 5.95 -6.30 13.27
N ILE A 16 6.90 -6.62 12.40
CA ILE A 16 7.42 -5.67 11.40
C ILE A 16 7.28 -6.22 10.01
N ILE A 17 6.81 -5.36 9.09
CA ILE A 17 6.81 -5.59 7.64
C ILE A 17 7.72 -4.53 7.02
N LYS A 18 8.66 -4.95 6.17
CA LYS A 18 9.49 -4.01 5.39
C LYS A 18 9.22 -4.21 3.92
N ALA A 19 9.10 -3.09 3.20
CA ALA A 19 8.82 -3.10 1.77
C ALA A 19 9.74 -2.11 1.04
N GLU A 20 10.24 -2.55 -0.11
CA GLU A 20 11.00 -1.69 -1.00
C GLU A 20 10.03 -1.03 -1.97
N LEU A 21 10.18 0.28 -2.17
CA LEU A 21 9.37 1.04 -3.14
C LEU A 21 10.16 1.19 -4.45
N TYR A 22 9.43 1.26 -5.57
CA TYR A 22 10.02 1.32 -6.91
C TYR A 22 9.69 2.64 -7.60
N PRO A 23 10.48 3.72 -7.36
CA PRO A 23 10.21 5.02 -8.00
C PRO A 23 10.24 4.99 -9.53
N GLU A 24 11.04 4.07 -10.10
CA GLU A 24 11.12 3.91 -11.56
C GLU A 24 9.85 3.32 -12.15
N VAL A 25 9.10 2.54 -11.36
CA VAL A 25 7.89 1.87 -11.81
C VAL A 25 6.67 2.79 -11.72
N ALA A 26 6.53 3.51 -10.60
CA ALA A 26 5.39 4.37 -10.35
C ALA A 26 5.83 5.61 -9.56
N PRO A 27 6.47 6.57 -10.23
CA PRO A 27 7.13 7.69 -9.55
C PRO A 27 6.21 8.57 -8.71
N ASN A 28 5.06 8.97 -9.25
CA ASN A 28 4.14 9.83 -8.51
C ASN A 28 3.47 9.09 -7.35
N THR A 29 3.17 7.81 -7.56
CA THR A 29 2.61 6.94 -6.51
C THR A 29 3.58 6.80 -5.35
N VAL A 30 4.87 6.58 -5.63
CA VAL A 30 5.91 6.49 -4.61
C VAL A 30 6.06 7.84 -3.88
N ASN A 31 6.10 8.96 -4.63
CA ASN A 31 6.17 10.29 -4.03
C ASN A 31 5.01 10.52 -3.06
N ASN A 32 3.80 10.14 -3.47
CA ASN A 32 2.60 10.27 -2.64
C ASN A 32 2.70 9.43 -1.35
N PHE A 33 3.09 8.19 -1.49
CA PHE A 33 3.20 7.28 -0.36
C PHE A 33 4.24 7.78 0.66
N ILE A 34 5.41 8.18 0.17
CA ILE A 34 6.46 8.75 1.03
C ILE A 34 5.99 10.03 1.71
N SER A 35 5.32 10.93 0.97
CA SER A 35 4.79 12.17 1.52
C SER A 35 3.86 11.91 2.69
N LEU A 36 2.93 10.97 2.52
CA LEU A 36 1.98 10.62 3.59
C LEU A 36 2.68 10.00 4.79
N ILE A 37 3.66 9.13 4.55
CA ILE A 37 4.45 8.52 5.64
C ILE A 37 5.17 9.58 6.45
N LEU A 38 5.84 10.53 5.78
CA LEU A 38 6.62 11.57 6.46
C LEU A 38 5.74 12.50 7.29
N LYS A 39 4.47 12.63 6.93
CA LYS A 39 3.48 13.42 7.68
C LYS A 39 2.85 12.65 8.84
N GLY A 40 3.23 11.39 9.04
CA GLY A 40 2.66 10.54 10.08
C GLY A 40 1.24 10.07 9.77
N TYR A 41 0.80 10.19 8.53
CA TYR A 41 -0.58 9.93 8.12
C TYR A 41 -1.04 8.50 8.43
N TYR A 42 -0.15 7.51 8.23
CA TYR A 42 -0.50 6.11 8.40
C TYR A 42 -0.41 5.61 9.83
N ASN A 43 0.19 6.39 10.74
CA ASN A 43 0.35 5.94 12.13
C ASN A 43 -1.03 5.76 12.79
N GLY A 44 -1.27 4.58 13.36
CA GLY A 44 -2.52 4.26 14.02
C GLY A 44 -3.64 3.80 13.10
N LEU A 45 -3.42 3.75 11.79
CA LEU A 45 -4.43 3.25 10.84
C LEU A 45 -4.44 1.73 10.81
N ILE A 46 -5.54 1.15 10.32
CA ILE A 46 -5.74 -0.30 10.33
C ILE A 46 -5.77 -0.89 8.92
N PHE A 47 -5.59 -2.19 8.84
CA PHE A 47 -5.96 -2.96 7.65
C PHE A 47 -7.44 -3.30 7.78
N HIS A 48 -8.28 -2.47 7.17
CA HIS A 48 -9.73 -2.55 7.34
C HIS A 48 -10.42 -3.58 6.44
N ARG A 49 -9.72 -4.06 5.41
CA ARG A 49 -10.25 -5.05 4.48
C ARG A 49 -9.18 -6.10 4.22
N VAL A 50 -9.49 -7.34 4.57
CA VAL A 50 -8.53 -8.44 4.49
C VAL A 50 -9.24 -9.64 3.85
N ILE A 51 -8.65 -10.17 2.78
CA ILE A 51 -9.19 -11.34 2.09
C ILE A 51 -8.09 -12.38 1.98
N ASN A 52 -8.23 -13.47 2.71
CA ASN A 52 -7.30 -14.59 2.66
C ASN A 52 -7.24 -15.13 1.23
N GLY A 53 -6.04 -15.34 0.72
CA GLY A 53 -5.84 -15.80 -0.65
C GLY A 53 -5.85 -14.67 -1.68
N PHE A 54 -5.98 -13.42 -1.24
CA PHE A 54 -6.02 -12.26 -2.14
C PHE A 54 -5.09 -11.13 -1.66
N MET A 55 -5.53 -10.32 -0.70
CA MET A 55 -4.74 -9.15 -0.26
C MET A 55 -5.15 -8.65 1.12
N ILE A 56 -4.34 -7.75 1.69
CA ILE A 56 -4.70 -6.97 2.87
C ILE A 56 -4.67 -5.49 2.48
N GLN A 57 -5.71 -4.75 2.83
CA GLN A 57 -5.89 -3.35 2.41
C GLN A 57 -6.03 -2.45 3.63
N GLY A 58 -5.30 -1.34 3.62
CA GLY A 58 -5.33 -0.35 4.70
C GLY A 58 -5.06 1.05 4.20
N GLY A 59 -4.83 1.97 5.15
CA GLY A 59 -4.50 3.35 4.82
C GLY A 59 -5.70 4.28 4.72
N CYS A 60 -6.89 3.82 5.11
CA CYS A 60 -8.07 4.69 5.19
C CYS A 60 -8.09 5.40 6.55
N PRO A 61 -8.12 6.75 6.60
CA PRO A 61 -8.09 7.47 7.88
C PRO A 61 -9.29 7.17 8.77
N ASP A 62 -10.44 6.84 8.18
CA ASP A 62 -11.66 6.53 8.92
C ASP A 62 -11.80 5.03 9.24
N GLY A 63 -10.95 4.19 8.66
CA GLY A 63 -11.06 2.74 8.79
C GLY A 63 -12.29 2.13 8.11
N THR A 64 -12.97 2.89 7.24
CA THR A 64 -14.21 2.45 6.60
C THR A 64 -14.04 2.05 5.14
N GLY A 65 -12.90 2.41 4.53
CA GLY A 65 -12.67 2.25 3.10
C GLY A 65 -13.15 3.45 2.28
N MET A 66 -13.79 4.43 2.91
CA MET A 66 -14.36 5.60 2.22
C MET A 66 -13.50 6.86 2.35
N GLY A 67 -12.54 6.87 3.29
CA GLY A 67 -11.74 8.06 3.56
C GLY A 67 -10.46 8.13 2.73
N GLY A 68 -9.88 9.31 2.70
CA GLY A 68 -8.62 9.57 2.01
C GLY A 68 -7.99 10.88 2.44
N PRO A 69 -6.92 11.31 1.78
CA PRO A 69 -6.14 12.47 2.21
C PRO A 69 -6.71 13.82 1.75
N GLY A 70 -7.88 13.82 1.11
CA GLY A 70 -8.50 15.05 0.62
C GLY A 70 -8.10 15.39 -0.81
N TYR A 71 -7.37 14.51 -1.48
CA TYR A 71 -7.00 14.65 -2.89
C TYR A 71 -6.85 13.24 -3.50
N SER A 72 -6.71 13.20 -4.82
CA SER A 72 -6.38 11.95 -5.53
C SER A 72 -5.23 12.20 -6.51
N ILE A 73 -4.59 11.11 -6.94
CA ILE A 73 -3.48 11.15 -7.89
C ILE A 73 -3.82 10.35 -9.15
N ALA A 74 -3.12 10.66 -10.24
CA ALA A 74 -3.28 9.94 -11.49
C ALA A 74 -2.86 8.47 -11.32
N GLY A 75 -3.59 7.57 -11.93
CA GLY A 75 -3.32 6.14 -11.86
C GLY A 75 -2.16 5.73 -12.77
N GLU A 76 -1.08 5.25 -12.18
CA GLU A 76 0.13 4.86 -12.89
C GLU A 76 0.08 3.36 -13.26
N PHE A 77 -0.82 3.02 -14.16
CA PHE A 77 -1.00 1.64 -14.63
C PHE A 77 -1.38 1.59 -16.11
N ALA A 78 -1.15 0.44 -16.74
CA ALA A 78 -1.25 0.29 -18.20
C ALA A 78 -2.60 0.69 -18.78
N GLN A 79 -3.71 0.30 -18.15
CA GLN A 79 -5.06 0.64 -18.64
C GLN A 79 -5.34 2.14 -18.60
N ASN A 80 -4.54 2.91 -17.87
CA ASN A 80 -4.63 4.37 -17.80
C ASN A 80 -3.55 5.06 -18.66
N GLY A 81 -2.92 4.33 -19.55
CA GLY A 81 -1.92 4.88 -20.47
C GLY A 81 -0.53 5.06 -19.87
N PHE A 82 -0.27 4.50 -18.70
CA PHE A 82 1.03 4.58 -18.03
C PHE A 82 1.69 3.20 -18.00
N GLU A 83 2.90 3.09 -18.56
CA GLU A 83 3.61 1.82 -18.59
C GLU A 83 4.01 1.41 -17.16
N ASN A 84 3.46 0.29 -16.69
CA ASN A 84 3.78 -0.30 -15.39
C ASN A 84 3.69 -1.81 -15.53
N GLU A 85 4.82 -2.48 -15.52
CA GLU A 85 4.91 -3.91 -15.77
C GLU A 85 5.01 -4.75 -14.49
N LEU A 86 4.92 -4.12 -13.32
CA LEU A 86 5.00 -4.84 -12.05
C LEU A 86 3.75 -5.70 -11.87
N LYS A 87 3.96 -7.02 -11.74
CA LYS A 87 2.87 -7.97 -11.58
C LYS A 87 2.43 -8.06 -10.12
N HIS A 88 1.13 -8.33 -9.91
CA HIS A 88 0.55 -8.48 -8.57
C HIS A 88 0.81 -9.88 -8.02
N THR A 89 2.04 -10.12 -7.58
CA THR A 89 2.49 -11.36 -6.95
C THR A 89 2.56 -11.18 -5.42
N PRO A 90 2.74 -12.25 -4.63
CA PRO A 90 2.77 -12.10 -3.16
C PRO A 90 3.76 -11.03 -2.70
N GLY A 91 3.31 -10.16 -1.81
CA GLY A 91 4.13 -9.09 -1.23
C GLY A 91 4.11 -7.79 -2.00
N VAL A 92 3.55 -7.73 -3.20
CA VAL A 92 3.50 -6.48 -3.98
C VAL A 92 2.55 -5.48 -3.32
N LEU A 93 3.01 -4.22 -3.21
CA LEU A 93 2.18 -3.09 -2.77
C LEU A 93 1.58 -2.41 -3.98
N SER A 94 0.29 -2.10 -3.90
CA SER A 94 -0.45 -1.46 -4.97
C SER A 94 -1.47 -0.49 -4.39
N MET A 95 -1.85 0.55 -5.16
CA MET A 95 -2.82 1.53 -4.67
C MET A 95 -4.24 1.06 -4.88
N ALA A 96 -5.04 1.13 -3.81
CA ALA A 96 -6.47 0.97 -3.91
C ALA A 96 -7.08 2.23 -4.53
N ARG A 97 -8.17 2.07 -5.26
CA ARG A 97 -8.89 3.17 -5.90
C ARG A 97 -10.36 2.80 -6.08
N SER A 98 -11.17 3.81 -6.40
CA SER A 98 -12.54 3.56 -6.83
C SER A 98 -12.54 3.08 -8.29
N MET A 99 -13.69 3.01 -8.93
CA MET A 99 -13.78 2.62 -10.34
C MET A 99 -13.13 3.66 -11.27
N MET A 100 -12.98 4.91 -10.80
CA MET A 100 -12.32 5.96 -11.56
C MET A 100 -10.80 5.73 -11.55
N PRO A 101 -10.11 5.80 -12.70
CA PRO A 101 -8.68 5.47 -12.76
C PRO A 101 -7.77 6.45 -12.00
N ASP A 102 -8.19 7.71 -11.84
CA ASP A 102 -7.39 8.74 -11.16
C ASP A 102 -7.95 9.05 -9.78
N SER A 103 -8.37 8.03 -9.04
CA SER A 103 -9.04 8.20 -7.74
C SER A 103 -8.24 7.69 -6.55
N ALA A 104 -7.01 7.23 -6.75
CA ALA A 104 -6.17 6.77 -5.65
C ALA A 104 -5.78 7.93 -4.74
N GLY A 105 -5.75 7.70 -3.44
CA GLY A 105 -5.35 8.70 -2.45
C GLY A 105 -4.35 8.13 -1.46
N SER A 106 -4.85 7.54 -0.36
CA SER A 106 -3.98 6.98 0.68
C SER A 106 -4.12 5.48 0.86
N GLN A 107 -5.21 4.88 0.42
CA GLN A 107 -5.43 3.46 0.65
C GLN A 107 -4.54 2.62 -0.27
N PHE A 108 -3.95 1.59 0.30
CA PHE A 108 -3.08 0.67 -0.43
C PHE A 108 -3.37 -0.75 0.01
N PHE A 109 -2.93 -1.71 -0.80
CA PHE A 109 -3.03 -3.11 -0.42
C PHE A 109 -1.71 -3.83 -0.65
N ILE A 110 -1.51 -4.90 0.12
CA ILE A 110 -0.34 -5.78 0.00
C ILE A 110 -0.87 -7.15 -0.44
N MET A 111 -0.31 -7.68 -1.51
CA MET A 111 -0.78 -8.96 -2.06
C MET A 111 -0.44 -10.12 -1.13
N HIS A 112 -1.41 -10.98 -0.88
CA HIS A 112 -1.21 -12.25 -0.18
C HIS A 112 -0.91 -13.36 -1.19
N LYS A 113 -1.65 -13.41 -2.27
CA LYS A 113 -1.47 -14.39 -3.36
C LYS A 113 -1.49 -13.69 -4.70
N THR A 114 -0.96 -14.34 -5.73
CA THR A 114 -0.93 -13.80 -7.09
C THR A 114 -2.35 -13.56 -7.62
N SER A 115 -2.58 -12.38 -8.19
CA SER A 115 -3.87 -11.99 -8.77
C SER A 115 -3.65 -11.32 -10.13
N PRO A 116 -3.51 -12.10 -11.22
CA PRO A 116 -3.18 -11.53 -12.53
C PRO A 116 -4.21 -10.55 -13.08
N HIS A 117 -5.47 -10.65 -12.64
CA HIS A 117 -6.52 -9.72 -13.10
C HIS A 117 -6.30 -8.28 -12.66
N LEU A 118 -5.42 -8.04 -11.69
CA LEU A 118 -5.05 -6.69 -11.26
C LEU A 118 -3.92 -6.09 -12.09
N ASP A 119 -3.17 -6.91 -12.79
CA ASP A 119 -2.01 -6.44 -13.56
C ASP A 119 -2.48 -5.49 -14.67
N GLY A 120 -1.85 -4.33 -14.75
CA GLY A 120 -2.22 -3.30 -15.70
C GLY A 120 -3.46 -2.49 -15.33
N ALA A 121 -4.16 -2.83 -14.24
CA ALA A 121 -5.38 -2.16 -13.80
C ALA A 121 -5.21 -1.37 -12.51
N TYR A 122 -4.11 -1.58 -11.79
CA TYR A 122 -3.81 -0.92 -10.52
C TYR A 122 -2.34 -0.53 -10.48
N ALA A 123 -2.04 0.55 -9.75
CA ALA A 123 -0.69 1.11 -9.67
C ALA A 123 0.15 0.36 -8.63
N ALA A 124 0.76 -0.73 -9.04
CA ALA A 124 1.73 -1.45 -8.22
C ALA A 124 3.00 -0.61 -8.11
N PHE A 125 3.58 -0.51 -6.90
CA PHE A 125 4.68 0.44 -6.68
C PHE A 125 5.76 -0.05 -5.71
N GLY A 126 5.63 -1.24 -5.17
CA GLY A 126 6.63 -1.77 -4.23
C GLY A 126 6.42 -3.24 -3.94
N LYS A 127 7.28 -3.78 -3.08
CA LYS A 127 7.20 -5.20 -2.71
C LYS A 127 7.79 -5.42 -1.33
N VAL A 128 7.15 -6.29 -0.56
CA VAL A 128 7.66 -6.71 0.76
C VAL A 128 8.98 -7.45 0.59
N ILE A 129 9.99 -7.03 1.35
CA ILE A 129 11.32 -7.65 1.39
C ILE A 129 11.58 -8.39 2.70
N GLU A 130 10.80 -8.08 3.74
CA GLU A 130 10.94 -8.72 5.04
C GLU A 130 9.59 -8.67 5.75
N GLY A 131 9.23 -9.76 6.45
CA GLY A 131 7.98 -9.80 7.21
C GLY A 131 6.79 -10.33 6.43
N MET A 132 7.01 -11.10 5.36
CA MET A 132 5.89 -11.68 4.61
C MET A 132 5.03 -12.60 5.49
N GLU A 133 5.62 -13.25 6.49
CA GLU A 133 4.88 -14.06 7.48
C GLU A 133 3.87 -13.20 8.26
N VAL A 134 4.17 -11.92 8.49
CA VAL A 134 3.23 -10.99 9.14
C VAL A 134 2.05 -10.70 8.20
N VAL A 135 2.33 -10.47 6.92
CA VAL A 135 1.28 -10.27 5.91
C VAL A 135 0.38 -11.51 5.86
N ASN A 136 0.97 -12.70 5.84
CA ASN A 136 0.21 -13.95 5.81
C ASN A 136 -0.67 -14.10 7.05
N ARG A 137 -0.15 -13.77 8.23
CA ARG A 137 -0.91 -13.83 9.48
C ARG A 137 -2.12 -12.88 9.43
N ILE A 138 -1.89 -11.66 8.97
CA ILE A 138 -2.99 -10.68 8.85
C ILE A 138 -4.04 -11.18 7.84
N ALA A 139 -3.59 -11.69 6.70
CA ALA A 139 -4.49 -12.20 5.66
C ALA A 139 -5.34 -13.37 6.14
N GLU A 140 -4.82 -14.16 7.08
CA GLU A 140 -5.48 -15.36 7.61
C GLU A 140 -6.28 -15.09 8.88
N THR A 141 -6.32 -13.84 9.36
CA THR A 141 -7.09 -13.48 10.56
C THR A 141 -8.60 -13.64 10.33
N ASN A 142 -9.35 -13.83 11.41
CA ASN A 142 -10.80 -13.93 11.30
C ASN A 142 -11.40 -12.57 10.93
N THR A 143 -12.33 -12.59 10.00
CA THR A 143 -13.00 -11.39 9.50
C THR A 143 -14.52 -11.54 9.61
N ASP A 144 -15.21 -10.41 9.54
CA ASP A 144 -16.66 -10.41 9.44
C ASP A 144 -17.10 -10.57 7.97
N TYR A 145 -18.40 -10.51 7.72
CA TYR A 145 -18.93 -10.69 6.35
C TYR A 145 -18.54 -9.56 5.38
N SER A 146 -17.99 -8.45 5.90
CA SER A 146 -17.49 -7.33 5.09
C SER A 146 -15.99 -7.40 4.89
N ASP A 147 -15.36 -8.52 5.21
CA ASP A 147 -13.91 -8.73 5.12
C ASP A 147 -13.10 -7.82 6.05
N ARG A 148 -13.73 -7.32 7.10
CA ARG A 148 -13.05 -6.53 8.13
C ARG A 148 -12.57 -7.46 9.24
N PRO A 149 -11.29 -7.38 9.64
CA PRO A 149 -10.79 -8.20 10.76
C PRO A 149 -11.62 -7.98 12.03
N LEU A 150 -11.92 -9.06 12.72
CA LEU A 150 -12.67 -8.99 13.99
C LEU A 150 -11.89 -8.25 15.06
N GLU A 151 -10.54 -8.39 15.03
CA GLU A 151 -9.65 -7.61 15.88
C GLU A 151 -8.86 -6.66 14.97
N ASP A 152 -8.83 -5.37 15.32
CA ASP A 152 -8.17 -4.37 14.50
C ASP A 152 -6.69 -4.72 14.32
N GLN A 153 -6.24 -4.75 13.07
CA GLN A 153 -4.83 -4.94 12.72
C GLN A 153 -4.22 -3.55 12.53
N VAL A 154 -3.63 -3.03 13.61
CA VAL A 154 -3.20 -1.63 13.70
C VAL A 154 -1.74 -1.48 13.26
N MET A 155 -1.50 -0.54 12.33
CA MET A 155 -0.16 -0.08 11.99
C MET A 155 0.23 0.96 13.03
N GLN A 156 1.03 0.55 14.03
CA GLN A 156 1.44 1.44 15.12
C GLN A 156 2.25 2.63 14.59
N THR A 157 3.26 2.33 13.78
CA THR A 157 4.06 3.34 13.10
C THR A 157 4.39 2.88 11.68
N VAL A 158 4.48 3.85 10.78
CA VAL A 158 4.94 3.61 9.40
C VAL A 158 6.03 4.64 9.12
N THR A 159 7.22 4.16 8.80
CA THR A 159 8.38 5.01 8.54
C THR A 159 9.00 4.64 7.20
N VAL A 160 9.83 5.54 6.66
CA VAL A 160 10.53 5.29 5.41
C VAL A 160 11.98 5.75 5.51
N ASP A 161 12.89 4.92 5.01
CA ASP A 161 14.28 5.29 4.83
C ASP A 161 14.48 5.62 3.34
N THR A 162 14.78 6.87 3.05
CA THR A 162 15.00 7.33 1.67
C THR A 162 16.48 7.36 1.29
N PHE A 163 17.36 6.94 2.21
CA PHE A 163 18.81 6.87 1.98
C PHE A 163 19.40 8.18 1.47
N GLY A 164 18.90 9.30 2.02
CA GLY A 164 19.42 10.63 1.69
C GLY A 164 18.86 11.24 0.40
N VAL A 165 17.90 10.58 -0.25
CA VAL A 165 17.25 11.11 -1.45
C VAL A 165 16.00 11.89 -1.05
N ASP A 166 15.82 13.09 -1.60
CA ASP A 166 14.62 13.88 -1.40
C ASP A 166 13.59 13.52 -2.46
N TYR A 167 12.40 13.14 -2.04
CA TYR A 167 11.28 12.85 -2.94
C TYR A 167 10.29 14.01 -2.90
N PRO A 168 9.90 14.56 -4.07
CA PRO A 168 8.99 15.69 -4.09
C PRO A 168 7.59 15.30 -3.65
N GLU A 169 6.77 16.31 -3.30
CA GLU A 169 5.36 16.11 -3.08
C GLU A 169 4.71 15.56 -4.36
N PRO A 170 3.65 14.73 -4.25
CA PRO A 170 3.02 14.18 -5.44
C PRO A 170 2.29 15.27 -6.23
N GLU A 171 2.16 15.03 -7.51
CA GLU A 171 1.25 15.81 -8.37
C GLU A 171 -0.17 15.32 -8.08
N LYS A 172 -1.06 16.27 -7.84
CA LYS A 172 -2.44 15.99 -7.43
C LYS A 172 -3.44 16.35 -8.52
#